data_7baefbeea697b390062fd73ad557087f
#
_entry.id   7baefbeea697b390062fd73ad557087f
#
_cell.length_a   1.000
_cell.length_b   1.000
_cell.length_c   1.000
_cell.angle_alpha   90.00
_cell.angle_beta   90.00
_cell.angle_gamma   90.00
#
_symmetry.space_group_name_H-M   'P 1'
#
loop_
_entity.id
_entity.type
_entity.pdbx_description
1 polymer ?
#
loop_
_entity_poly.entity_id
_entity_poly.type
_entity_poly.pdbx_seq_one_letter_code
_entity_poly.pdbx_strand_id
1 'polypeptide(L)'
;MATIPITKRGAEKLKEELHRLKTIERPAVITAIAEARAQGDLSENADYDAAKDRQGFIEGRIQEIEGKLSVAQVIDPSAVDGGGKVVFGATVELEDEDTGDLVKYQIVGEDEADLKQGLINISSPIARPLIGQEEGDTAEVHAPGGIRRYEVVAVSYV
;
A
#
# COMPACT_ATOMS: atom_id res chain seq x y z
N MET A 1 -6.50 -20.53 -3.69
CA MET A 1 -6.69 -19.13 -3.26
C MET A 1 -6.05 -18.19 -4.26
N ALA A 2 -6.75 -17.10 -4.56
CA ALA A 2 -6.18 -16.08 -5.42
C ALA A 2 -5.02 -15.37 -4.70
N THR A 3 -3.90 -15.17 -5.39
CA THR A 3 -2.81 -14.38 -4.87
C THR A 3 -3.03 -12.90 -5.18
N ILE A 4 -2.49 -12.04 -4.33
CA ILE A 4 -2.61 -10.59 -4.49
C ILE A 4 -1.21 -10.04 -4.73
N PRO A 5 -1.00 -9.28 -5.83
CA PRO A 5 0.33 -8.75 -6.11
C PRO A 5 0.71 -7.65 -5.12
N ILE A 6 1.96 -7.67 -4.72
CA ILE A 6 2.55 -6.64 -3.87
C ILE A 6 4.02 -6.46 -4.32
N THR A 7 4.52 -5.23 -4.29
CA THR A 7 5.92 -5.01 -4.61
C THR A 7 6.80 -5.55 -3.48
N LYS A 8 8.05 -5.89 -3.81
CA LYS A 8 9.04 -6.31 -2.82
C LYS A 8 9.16 -5.30 -1.68
N ARG A 9 9.20 -4.02 -2.01
CA ARG A 9 9.27 -2.94 -1.01
C ARG A 9 8.05 -2.92 -0.09
N GLY A 10 6.84 -3.10 -0.66
CA GLY A 10 5.61 -3.15 0.12
C GLY A 10 5.57 -4.35 1.06
N ALA A 11 6.01 -5.51 0.57
CA ALA A 11 6.10 -6.71 1.40
C ALA A 11 7.09 -6.53 2.54
N GLU A 12 8.24 -5.92 2.29
CA GLU A 12 9.25 -5.63 3.32
C GLU A 12 8.69 -4.69 4.38
N LYS A 13 7.96 -3.65 3.99
CA LYS A 13 7.31 -2.73 4.93
C LYS A 13 6.29 -3.42 5.82
N LEU A 14 5.47 -4.29 5.26
CA LEU A 14 4.51 -5.06 6.04
C LEU A 14 5.21 -5.99 7.04
N LYS A 15 6.29 -6.65 6.62
CA LYS A 15 7.09 -7.52 7.50
C LYS A 15 7.74 -6.75 8.64
N GLU A 16 8.24 -5.56 8.37
CA GLU A 16 8.82 -4.69 9.39
C GLU A 16 7.77 -4.23 10.39
N GLU A 17 6.61 -3.82 9.91
CA GLU A 17 5.49 -3.44 10.77
C GLU A 17 5.05 -4.61 11.65
N LEU A 18 4.90 -5.80 11.07
CA LEU A 18 4.53 -7.00 11.79
C LEU A 18 5.54 -7.33 12.89
N HIS A 19 6.81 -7.25 12.58
CA HIS A 19 7.90 -7.48 13.54
C HIS A 19 7.81 -6.51 14.70
N ARG A 20 7.64 -5.21 14.43
CA ARG A 20 7.52 -4.18 15.46
C ARG A 20 6.28 -4.40 16.33
N LEU A 21 5.14 -4.74 15.72
CA LEU A 21 3.91 -5.01 16.45
C LEU A 21 4.08 -6.18 17.43
N LYS A 22 4.74 -7.25 16.99
CA LYS A 22 4.95 -8.45 17.83
C LYS A 22 6.01 -8.29 18.88
N THR A 23 7.10 -7.58 18.61
CA THR A 23 8.27 -7.54 19.49
C THR A 23 8.36 -6.27 20.33
N ILE A 24 7.67 -5.20 19.95
CA ILE A 24 7.71 -3.91 20.65
C ILE A 24 6.33 -3.51 21.16
N GLU A 25 5.36 -3.39 20.27
CA GLU A 25 4.04 -2.87 20.63
C GLU A 25 3.24 -3.84 21.50
N ARG A 26 3.21 -5.12 21.15
CA ARG A 26 2.50 -6.14 21.93
C ARG A 26 3.05 -6.26 23.36
N PRO A 27 4.35 -6.41 23.59
CA PRO A 27 4.87 -6.45 24.95
C PRO A 27 4.59 -5.16 25.72
N ALA A 28 4.69 -4.01 25.09
CA ALA A 28 4.43 -2.72 25.73
C ALA A 28 2.98 -2.59 26.21
N VAL A 29 2.01 -3.02 25.40
CA VAL A 29 0.61 -2.94 25.78
C VAL A 29 0.25 -3.96 26.87
N ILE A 30 0.88 -5.13 26.85
CA ILE A 30 0.72 -6.13 27.93
C ILE A 30 1.19 -5.55 29.26
N THR A 31 2.34 -4.87 29.27
CA THR A 31 2.85 -4.17 30.44
C THR A 31 1.89 -3.05 30.89
N ALA A 32 1.39 -2.25 29.94
CA ALA A 32 0.44 -1.17 30.23
C ALA A 32 -0.85 -1.70 30.89
N ILE A 33 -1.35 -2.83 30.41
CA ILE A 33 -2.54 -3.48 31.01
C ILE A 33 -2.25 -3.93 32.45
N ALA A 34 -1.09 -4.55 32.67
CA ALA A 34 -0.70 -5.02 34.00
C ALA A 34 -0.56 -3.85 34.99
N GLU A 35 0.05 -2.75 34.56
CA GLU A 35 0.20 -1.54 35.38
C GLU A 35 -1.17 -0.90 35.67
N ALA A 36 -2.06 -0.85 34.71
CA ALA A 36 -3.39 -0.30 34.89
C ALA A 36 -4.21 -1.13 35.87
N ARG A 37 -4.10 -2.47 35.82
CA ARG A 37 -4.74 -3.36 36.78
C ARG A 37 -4.25 -3.13 38.19
N ALA A 38 -2.98 -2.85 38.36
CA ALA A 38 -2.38 -2.61 39.67
C ALA A 38 -2.91 -1.34 40.34
N GLN A 39 -3.54 -0.43 39.58
CA GLN A 39 -4.15 0.78 40.12
C GLN A 39 -5.52 0.53 40.81
N GLY A 40 -6.10 -0.65 40.67
CA GLY A 40 -7.28 -1.08 41.42
C GLY A 40 -8.55 -1.17 40.63
N ASP A 41 -9.47 -0.20 40.72
CA ASP A 41 -10.83 -0.30 40.19
C ASP A 41 -10.85 -0.30 38.66
N LEU A 42 -11.18 -1.45 38.06
CA LEU A 42 -11.23 -1.62 36.61
C LEU A 42 -12.50 -1.02 35.99
N SER A 43 -13.55 -0.80 36.76
CA SER A 43 -14.82 -0.28 36.24
C SER A 43 -14.77 1.21 35.91
N GLU A 44 -13.81 1.94 36.50
CA GLU A 44 -13.63 3.38 36.29
C GLU A 44 -12.17 3.73 35.93
N ASN A 45 -11.42 2.75 35.40
CA ASN A 45 -10.02 2.91 35.09
C ASN A 45 -9.85 3.22 33.60
N ALA A 46 -9.69 4.52 33.29
CA ALA A 46 -9.51 4.99 31.91
C ALA A 46 -8.21 4.46 31.29
N ASP A 47 -7.15 4.30 32.09
CA ASP A 47 -5.87 3.77 31.59
C ASP A 47 -6.01 2.31 31.18
N TYR A 48 -6.79 1.52 31.95
CA TYR A 48 -7.09 0.13 31.61
C TYR A 48 -7.89 0.04 30.31
N ASP A 49 -8.94 0.86 30.19
CA ASP A 49 -9.78 0.86 28.99
C ASP A 49 -8.99 1.25 27.74
N ALA A 50 -8.16 2.29 27.83
CA ALA A 50 -7.32 2.72 26.73
C ALA A 50 -6.30 1.64 26.33
N ALA A 51 -5.68 0.97 27.30
CA ALA A 51 -4.72 -0.11 27.02
C ALA A 51 -5.40 -1.32 26.39
N LYS A 52 -6.61 -1.67 26.81
CA LYS A 52 -7.39 -2.76 26.19
C LYS A 52 -7.79 -2.43 24.75
N ASP A 53 -8.21 -1.20 24.48
CA ASP A 53 -8.52 -0.75 23.13
C ASP A 53 -7.29 -0.83 22.22
N ARG A 54 -6.15 -0.37 22.72
CA ARG A 54 -4.89 -0.44 21.99
C ARG A 54 -4.48 -1.89 21.71
N GLN A 55 -4.64 -2.80 22.69
CA GLN A 55 -4.37 -4.22 22.50
C GLN A 55 -5.21 -4.80 21.37
N GLY A 56 -6.51 -4.48 21.34
CA GLY A 56 -7.40 -4.94 20.28
C GLY A 56 -6.94 -4.45 18.90
N PHE A 57 -6.52 -3.19 18.81
CA PHE A 57 -5.98 -2.63 17.58
C PHE A 57 -4.70 -3.35 17.12
N ILE A 58 -3.76 -3.58 18.05
CA ILE A 58 -2.49 -4.25 17.75
C ILE A 58 -2.73 -5.68 17.27
N GLU A 59 -3.56 -6.46 17.98
CA GLU A 59 -3.85 -7.85 17.59
C GLU A 59 -4.60 -7.92 16.28
N GLY A 60 -5.56 -7.03 16.04
CA GLY A 60 -6.28 -6.95 14.77
C GLY A 60 -5.35 -6.61 13.60
N ARG A 61 -4.42 -5.68 13.80
CA ARG A 61 -3.44 -5.30 12.76
C ARG A 61 -2.48 -6.44 12.46
N ILE A 62 -2.03 -7.18 13.49
CA ILE A 62 -1.18 -8.36 13.30
C ILE A 62 -1.89 -9.39 12.43
N GLN A 63 -3.14 -9.71 12.73
CA GLN A 63 -3.92 -10.68 11.96
C GLN A 63 -4.12 -10.21 10.51
N GLU A 64 -4.40 -8.93 10.32
CA GLU A 64 -4.57 -8.34 8.99
C GLU A 64 -3.30 -8.46 8.16
N ILE A 65 -2.13 -8.11 8.72
CA ILE A 65 -0.86 -8.20 8.01
C ILE A 65 -0.51 -9.66 7.71
N GLU A 66 -0.67 -10.56 8.67
CA GLU A 66 -0.40 -11.99 8.46
C GLU A 66 -1.30 -12.57 7.37
N GLY A 67 -2.57 -12.18 7.34
CA GLY A 67 -3.48 -12.56 6.28
C GLY A 67 -3.05 -12.08 4.90
N LYS A 68 -2.64 -10.82 4.81
CA LYS A 68 -2.16 -10.22 3.55
C LYS A 68 -0.88 -10.88 3.06
N LEU A 69 0.08 -11.11 3.95
CA LEU A 69 1.34 -11.76 3.58
C LEU A 69 1.12 -13.22 3.15
N SER A 70 0.13 -13.90 3.70
CA SER A 70 -0.15 -15.30 3.36
C SER A 70 -0.63 -15.49 1.92
N VAL A 71 -1.25 -14.48 1.32
CA VAL A 71 -1.76 -14.51 -0.06
C VAL A 71 -0.97 -13.60 -1.00
N ALA A 72 0.10 -13.00 -0.53
CA ALA A 72 0.89 -12.06 -1.31
C ALA A 72 1.71 -12.76 -2.39
N GLN A 73 1.65 -12.24 -3.61
CA GLN A 73 2.60 -12.54 -4.66
C GLN A 73 3.59 -11.38 -4.72
N VAL A 74 4.79 -11.61 -4.21
CA VAL A 74 5.82 -10.57 -4.13
C VAL A 74 6.50 -10.41 -5.49
N ILE A 75 6.47 -9.18 -6.01
CA ILE A 75 7.05 -8.84 -7.31
C ILE A 75 8.15 -7.82 -7.09
N ASP A 76 9.35 -8.13 -7.56
CA ASP A 76 10.47 -7.19 -7.61
C ASP A 76 10.39 -6.43 -8.94
N PRO A 77 10.07 -5.13 -8.95
CA PRO A 77 9.94 -4.39 -10.22
C PRO A 77 11.22 -4.42 -11.07
N SER A 78 12.39 -4.43 -10.42
CA SER A 78 13.67 -4.44 -11.14
C SER A 78 13.95 -5.78 -11.82
N ALA A 79 13.27 -6.83 -11.45
CA ALA A 79 13.42 -8.17 -12.03
C ALA A 79 12.34 -8.49 -13.07
N VAL A 80 11.37 -7.59 -13.29
CA VAL A 80 10.29 -7.80 -14.24
C VAL A 80 10.75 -7.53 -15.67
N ASP A 81 10.48 -8.48 -16.57
CA ASP A 81 10.64 -8.26 -18.01
C ASP A 81 9.28 -7.87 -18.59
N GLY A 82 9.01 -6.57 -18.56
CA GLY A 82 7.73 -6.03 -19.03
C GLY A 82 7.69 -5.77 -20.53
N GLY A 83 8.81 -5.88 -21.23
CA GLY A 83 8.87 -5.64 -22.68
C GLY A 83 8.48 -4.22 -23.11
N GLY A 84 8.69 -3.22 -22.24
CA GLY A 84 8.31 -1.84 -22.51
C GLY A 84 6.85 -1.52 -22.17
N LYS A 85 6.08 -2.50 -21.71
CA LYS A 85 4.68 -2.30 -21.35
C LYS A 85 4.50 -1.92 -19.90
N VAL A 86 3.41 -1.23 -19.62
CA VAL A 86 2.99 -0.91 -18.27
C VAL A 86 2.39 -2.16 -17.64
N VAL A 87 3.08 -2.70 -16.65
CA VAL A 87 2.66 -3.87 -15.88
C VAL A 87 2.71 -3.53 -14.39
N PHE A 88 2.24 -4.43 -13.54
CA PHE A 88 2.35 -4.23 -12.10
C PHE A 88 3.80 -3.96 -11.71
N GLY A 89 4.00 -2.96 -10.87
CA GLY A 89 5.33 -2.54 -10.41
C GLY A 89 6.04 -1.53 -11.31
N ALA A 90 5.55 -1.32 -12.53
CA ALA A 90 6.15 -0.37 -13.47
C ALA A 90 6.02 1.07 -12.97
N THR A 91 7.06 1.87 -13.25
CA THR A 91 7.03 3.31 -13.04
C THR A 91 6.79 3.99 -14.38
N VAL A 92 5.77 4.84 -14.43
CA VAL A 92 5.28 5.46 -15.65
C VAL A 92 5.38 6.97 -15.55
N GLU A 93 6.00 7.60 -16.53
CA GLU A 93 5.94 9.05 -16.70
C GLU A 93 4.81 9.37 -17.68
N LEU A 94 3.93 10.28 -17.30
CA LEU A 94 2.75 10.66 -18.08
C LEU A 94 2.77 12.16 -18.34
N GLU A 95 2.31 12.54 -19.51
CA GLU A 95 2.06 13.95 -19.86
C GLU A 95 0.56 14.15 -20.07
N ASP A 96 -0.02 15.09 -19.32
CA ASP A 96 -1.40 15.49 -19.53
C ASP A 96 -1.48 16.24 -20.86
N GLU A 97 -2.24 15.70 -21.81
CA GLU A 97 -2.34 16.29 -23.16
C GLU A 97 -2.98 17.67 -23.16
N ASP A 98 -3.82 17.97 -22.19
CA ASP A 98 -4.51 19.27 -22.13
C ASP A 98 -3.65 20.35 -21.47
N THR A 99 -2.90 20.03 -20.41
CA THR A 99 -2.14 21.00 -19.63
C THR A 99 -0.63 20.94 -19.90
N GLY A 100 -0.13 19.85 -20.45
CA GLY A 100 1.31 19.62 -20.61
C GLY A 100 2.05 19.26 -19.33
N ASP A 101 1.34 19.08 -18.22
CA ASP A 101 1.95 18.71 -16.94
C ASP A 101 2.49 17.28 -17.00
N LEU A 102 3.66 17.10 -16.41
CA LEU A 102 4.28 15.79 -16.28
C LEU A 102 4.03 15.23 -14.87
N VAL A 103 3.63 13.97 -14.81
CA VAL A 103 3.45 13.25 -13.55
C VAL A 103 4.13 11.90 -13.63
N LYS A 104 4.57 11.39 -12.50
CA LYS A 104 5.26 10.10 -12.42
C LYS A 104 4.57 9.23 -11.38
N TYR A 105 4.14 8.05 -11.80
CA TYR A 105 3.45 7.10 -10.93
C TYR A 105 4.10 5.73 -11.02
N GLN A 106 4.10 5.02 -9.89
CA GLN A 106 4.41 3.59 -9.85
C GLN A 106 3.12 2.83 -9.56
N ILE A 107 2.89 1.76 -10.31
CA ILE A 107 1.72 0.90 -10.13
C ILE A 107 2.03 -0.15 -9.07
N VAL A 108 1.29 -0.09 -7.97
CA VAL A 108 1.54 -0.90 -6.78
C VAL A 108 0.27 -1.62 -6.33
N GLY A 109 0.38 -2.40 -5.27
CA GLY A 109 -0.77 -3.08 -4.67
C GLY A 109 -1.62 -2.13 -3.84
N GLU A 110 -2.82 -2.59 -3.50
CA GLU A 110 -3.80 -1.82 -2.74
C GLU A 110 -3.23 -1.29 -1.42
N ASP A 111 -2.46 -2.12 -0.71
CA ASP A 111 -1.92 -1.76 0.61
C ASP A 111 -0.75 -0.80 0.56
N GLU A 112 -0.14 -0.65 -0.62
CA GLU A 112 1.03 0.21 -0.82
C GLU A 112 0.66 1.58 -1.34
N ALA A 113 -0.56 1.75 -1.86
CA ALA A 113 -0.96 2.95 -2.58
C ALA A 113 -0.85 4.19 -1.69
N ASP A 114 -0.18 5.21 -2.21
CA ASP A 114 -0.04 6.51 -1.59
C ASP A 114 0.18 7.54 -2.68
N LEU A 115 -0.88 8.24 -3.03
CA LEU A 115 -0.86 9.19 -4.13
C LEU A 115 0.17 10.30 -3.93
N LYS A 116 0.42 10.70 -2.69
CA LYS A 116 1.43 11.73 -2.36
C LYS A 116 2.84 11.30 -2.75
N GLN A 117 3.11 9.99 -2.70
CA GLN A 117 4.39 9.42 -3.10
C GLN A 117 4.40 8.94 -4.56
N GLY A 118 3.32 9.16 -5.30
CA GLY A 118 3.20 8.69 -6.66
C GLY A 118 2.94 7.19 -6.77
N LEU A 119 2.45 6.57 -5.70
CA LEU A 119 2.12 5.13 -5.69
C LEU A 119 0.63 4.95 -5.92
N ILE A 120 0.26 4.39 -7.07
CA ILE A 120 -1.14 4.21 -7.44
C ILE A 120 -1.52 2.73 -7.41
N ASN A 121 -2.70 2.47 -6.85
CA ASN A 121 -3.27 1.13 -6.78
C ASN A 121 -3.56 0.62 -8.19
N ILE A 122 -3.12 -0.60 -8.50
CA ILE A 122 -3.37 -1.25 -9.80
C ILE A 122 -4.84 -1.28 -10.19
N SER A 123 -5.75 -1.30 -9.22
CA SER A 123 -7.20 -1.30 -9.45
C SER A 123 -7.80 0.09 -9.56
N SER A 124 -7.00 1.15 -9.40
CA SER A 124 -7.51 2.52 -9.43
C SER A 124 -7.96 2.96 -10.82
N PRO A 125 -8.86 3.95 -10.92
CA PRO A 125 -9.32 4.48 -12.20
C PRO A 125 -8.20 5.04 -13.08
N ILE A 126 -7.10 5.52 -12.51
CA ILE A 126 -5.96 6.01 -13.28
C ILE A 126 -5.04 4.89 -13.72
N ALA A 127 -4.85 3.86 -12.89
CA ALA A 127 -3.95 2.75 -13.21
C ALA A 127 -4.52 1.80 -14.27
N ARG A 128 -5.82 1.50 -14.19
CA ARG A 128 -6.45 0.54 -15.12
C ARG A 128 -6.24 0.86 -16.58
N PRO A 129 -6.47 2.11 -17.06
CA PRO A 129 -6.23 2.43 -18.46
C PRO A 129 -4.77 2.38 -18.89
N LEU A 130 -3.84 2.46 -17.91
CA LEU A 130 -2.40 2.45 -18.20
C LEU A 130 -1.86 1.04 -18.42
N ILE A 131 -2.46 0.04 -17.78
CA ILE A 131 -1.98 -1.35 -17.87
C ILE A 131 -1.98 -1.83 -19.32
N GLY A 132 -0.84 -2.34 -19.78
CA GLY A 132 -0.67 -2.83 -21.13
C GLY A 132 -0.27 -1.78 -22.16
N GLN A 133 -0.24 -0.50 -21.78
CA GLN A 133 0.18 0.57 -22.67
C GLN A 133 1.71 0.59 -22.81
N GLU A 134 2.20 1.20 -23.86
CA GLU A 134 3.63 1.36 -24.15
C GLU A 134 3.96 2.84 -24.31
N GLU A 135 5.24 3.17 -24.35
CA GLU A 135 5.68 4.52 -24.63
C GLU A 135 5.10 5.01 -25.97
N GLY A 136 4.56 6.21 -25.95
CA GLY A 136 3.89 6.82 -27.11
C GLY A 136 2.39 6.59 -27.15
N ASP A 137 1.88 5.64 -26.38
CA ASP A 137 0.44 5.40 -26.31
C ASP A 137 -0.25 6.49 -25.49
N THR A 138 -1.52 6.69 -25.76
CA THR A 138 -2.37 7.61 -24.99
C THR A 138 -3.37 6.80 -24.18
N ALA A 139 -3.45 7.08 -22.88
CA ALA A 139 -4.43 6.49 -21.98
C ALA A 139 -5.53 7.50 -21.67
N GLU A 140 -6.76 7.04 -21.65
CA GLU A 140 -7.92 7.85 -21.33
C GLU A 140 -8.39 7.51 -19.92
N VAL A 141 -8.34 8.51 -19.03
CA VAL A 141 -8.67 8.35 -17.62
C VAL A 141 -10.00 9.05 -17.33
N HIS A 142 -10.97 8.28 -16.84
CA HIS A 142 -12.26 8.81 -16.42
C HIS A 142 -12.19 9.24 -14.96
N ALA A 143 -12.14 10.55 -14.75
CA ALA A 143 -12.07 11.16 -13.41
C ALA A 143 -13.40 11.87 -13.10
N PRO A 144 -13.68 12.17 -11.80
CA PRO A 144 -14.92 12.88 -11.44
C PRO A 144 -15.09 14.23 -12.13
N GLY A 145 -13.98 14.91 -12.46
CA GLY A 145 -14.01 16.20 -13.18
C GLY A 145 -14.10 16.08 -14.70
N GLY A 146 -14.20 14.86 -15.24
CA GLY A 146 -14.25 14.61 -16.68
C GLY A 146 -13.18 13.64 -17.16
N ILE A 147 -13.05 13.53 -18.48
CA ILE A 147 -12.07 12.65 -19.10
C ILE A 147 -10.76 13.39 -19.27
N ARG A 148 -9.66 12.76 -18.84
CA ARG A 148 -8.29 13.26 -19.06
C ARG A 148 -7.52 12.29 -19.92
N ARG A 149 -6.71 12.81 -20.82
CA ARG A 149 -5.85 12.00 -21.67
C ARG A 149 -4.41 12.22 -21.29
N TYR A 150 -3.70 11.11 -21.09
CA TYR A 150 -2.28 11.12 -20.76
C TYR A 150 -1.49 10.35 -21.80
N GLU A 151 -0.43 10.96 -22.30
CA GLU A 151 0.54 10.26 -23.12
C GLU A 151 1.54 9.54 -22.20
N VAL A 152 1.83 8.28 -22.51
CA VAL A 152 2.86 7.51 -21.81
C VAL A 152 4.22 7.95 -22.38
N VAL A 153 4.95 8.73 -21.59
CA VAL A 153 6.24 9.29 -22.00
C VAL A 153 7.38 8.30 -21.80
N ALA A 154 7.36 7.61 -20.65
CA ALA A 154 8.39 6.63 -20.34
C ALA A 154 7.84 5.54 -19.42
N VAL A 155 8.34 4.32 -19.60
CA VAL A 155 8.04 3.17 -18.76
C VAL A 155 9.36 2.61 -18.25
N SER A 156 9.50 2.44 -16.93
CA SER A 156 10.68 1.86 -16.31
C SER A 156 10.30 0.84 -15.24
N TYR A 157 11.23 -0.04 -14.94
CA TYR A 157 11.03 -1.13 -13.97
C TYR A 157 12.10 -1.01 -12.89
N VAL A 158 11.87 -0.13 -11.91
CA VAL A 158 12.87 0.22 -10.88
C VAL A 158 12.41 -0.06 -9.45
#